data_b74a151de3f5ffa269130ec3449c1ef8
#
_entry.id   b74a151de3f5ffa269130ec3449c1ef8
#
_cell.length_a   1.000
_cell.length_b   1.000
_cell.length_c   1.000
_cell.angle_alpha   90.00
_cell.angle_beta   90.00
_cell.angle_gamma   90.00
#
_symmetry.space_group_name_H-M   'P 1'
#
loop_
_entity.id
_entity.type
_entity.pdbx_description
1 polymer ?
#
loop_
_entity_poly.entity_id
_entity_poly.type
_entity_poly.pdbx_seq_one_letter_code
_entity_poly.pdbx_strand_id
1 'polypeptide(L)'
;MRKLKYDYVVGTGGIGSGILFRFSDNITLGRNESRLAELMDVRDFCKLHIILHYVITYLNKSIPVYAIGRVGDDVSGREVLGLMEQYGINCRYVNVDSHEKTMYSVCFVYPDSDGGNITTSNSASGNMREEDIAAFFEQEQLKGRGLVLAAPEVPLDIRLYLLKKGRENSCFNVASFTSDEMGECISSGAFQYVDLLAINKHEMETLVTAGGVEAESGAPEGYGFLRSQNPGIQL
;
A
#
# COMPACT_ATOMS: atom_id res chain seq x y z
N MET A 1 -14.18 14.91 -23.06
CA MET A 1 -13.57 14.19 -21.94
C MET A 1 -13.31 15.19 -20.80
N ARG A 2 -13.62 14.84 -19.57
CA ARG A 2 -13.29 15.69 -18.40
C ARG A 2 -11.76 15.69 -18.25
N LYS A 3 -11.14 16.86 -18.19
CA LYS A 3 -9.68 16.97 -17.99
C LYS A 3 -9.32 16.34 -16.63
N LEU A 4 -8.39 15.41 -16.60
CA LEU A 4 -7.92 14.84 -15.36
C LEU A 4 -7.27 15.93 -14.48
N LYS A 5 -7.40 15.80 -13.17
CA LYS A 5 -6.85 16.74 -12.19
C LYS A 5 -5.35 16.54 -11.99
N TYR A 6 -4.86 15.32 -12.30
CA TYR A 6 -3.47 14.92 -12.11
C TYR A 6 -2.87 14.51 -13.45
N ASP A 7 -1.56 14.68 -13.57
CA ASP A 7 -0.80 14.45 -14.80
C ASP A 7 0.00 13.15 -14.73
N TYR A 8 0.24 12.62 -13.52
CA TYR A 8 0.88 11.32 -13.27
C TYR A 8 0.50 10.74 -11.92
N VAL A 9 0.74 9.45 -11.76
CA VAL A 9 0.63 8.72 -10.48
C VAL A 9 1.96 8.02 -10.21
N VAL A 10 2.44 8.09 -8.98
CA VAL A 10 3.59 7.31 -8.50
C VAL A 10 3.28 6.69 -7.16
N GLY A 11 3.62 5.43 -6.98
CA GLY A 11 3.35 4.72 -5.72
C GLY A 11 4.51 3.87 -5.25
N THR A 12 4.60 3.71 -3.92
CA THR A 12 5.42 2.69 -3.26
C THR A 12 4.57 1.83 -2.35
N GLY A 13 5.01 0.59 -2.13
CA GLY A 13 4.33 -0.42 -1.33
C GLY A 13 4.79 -1.81 -1.70
N GLY A 14 4.21 -2.84 -1.10
CA GLY A 14 4.54 -4.22 -1.41
C GLY A 14 4.29 -4.59 -2.86
N ILE A 15 5.31 -5.19 -3.48
CA ILE A 15 5.24 -5.80 -4.81
C ILE A 15 5.53 -7.29 -4.65
N GLY A 16 4.55 -8.12 -4.93
CA GLY A 16 4.68 -9.56 -4.78
C GLY A 16 3.44 -10.29 -5.25
N SER A 17 3.44 -11.59 -5.04
CA SER A 17 2.36 -12.49 -5.36
C SER A 17 1.90 -13.26 -4.13
N GLY A 18 0.79 -13.96 -4.25
CA GLY A 18 0.25 -14.77 -3.17
C GLY A 18 -0.78 -15.77 -3.64
N ILE A 19 -1.41 -16.41 -2.68
CA ILE A 19 -2.51 -17.33 -2.87
C ILE A 19 -3.69 -16.93 -1.98
N LEU A 20 -4.91 -17.21 -2.45
CA LEU A 20 -6.14 -16.95 -1.72
C LEU A 20 -6.89 -18.25 -1.47
N PHE A 21 -7.22 -18.50 -0.21
CA PHE A 21 -8.05 -19.63 0.24
C PHE A 21 -9.40 -19.14 0.75
N ARG A 22 -10.43 -20.04 0.60
CA ARG A 22 -11.74 -19.84 1.23
C ARG A 22 -12.03 -20.97 2.20
N PHE A 23 -12.38 -20.62 3.44
CA PHE A 23 -12.91 -21.56 4.42
C PHE A 23 -14.39 -21.86 4.15
N SER A 24 -14.86 -23.02 4.63
CA SER A 24 -16.26 -23.45 4.48
C SER A 24 -17.16 -22.93 5.60
N ASP A 25 -16.61 -22.38 6.68
CA ASP A 25 -17.31 -21.87 7.84
C ASP A 25 -16.62 -20.62 8.42
N ASN A 26 -17.26 -19.96 9.38
CA ASN A 26 -16.79 -18.71 10.02
C ASN A 26 -16.00 -18.96 11.32
N ILE A 27 -15.47 -20.15 11.52
CA ILE A 27 -14.65 -20.44 12.69
C ILE A 27 -13.22 -19.95 12.44
N THR A 28 -12.71 -19.06 13.27
CA THR A 28 -11.35 -18.53 13.18
C THR A 28 -10.33 -19.66 13.28
N LEU A 29 -9.32 -19.65 12.40
CA LEU A 29 -8.21 -20.60 12.44
C LEU A 29 -7.40 -20.38 13.74
N GLY A 30 -7.36 -21.42 14.58
CA GLY A 30 -6.68 -21.41 15.88
C GLY A 30 -5.22 -21.82 15.80
N ARG A 31 -4.51 -21.65 16.93
CA ARG A 31 -3.15 -22.17 17.09
C ARG A 31 -3.17 -23.71 17.09
N ASN A 32 -2.18 -24.32 16.43
CA ASN A 32 -2.06 -25.79 16.30
C ASN A 32 -3.24 -26.47 15.57
N GLU A 33 -4.02 -25.70 14.82
CA GLU A 33 -5.13 -26.20 14.03
C GLU A 33 -4.72 -26.42 12.58
N SER A 34 -5.19 -27.52 11.99
CA SER A 34 -5.07 -27.78 10.56
C SER A 34 -6.45 -27.92 9.97
N ARG A 35 -6.74 -27.14 8.93
CA ARG A 35 -8.06 -27.12 8.29
C ARG A 35 -7.95 -27.19 6.79
N LEU A 36 -8.94 -27.81 6.18
CA LEU A 36 -9.10 -27.78 4.72
C LEU A 36 -9.78 -26.48 4.30
N ALA A 37 -9.28 -25.91 3.21
CA ALA A 37 -9.86 -24.72 2.59
C ALA A 37 -9.82 -24.88 1.06
N GLU A 38 -10.72 -24.22 0.36
CA GLU A 38 -10.74 -24.19 -1.10
C GLU A 38 -9.70 -23.20 -1.61
N LEU A 39 -8.87 -23.62 -2.55
CA LEU A 39 -7.96 -22.70 -3.25
C LEU A 39 -8.77 -21.88 -4.26
N MET A 40 -8.86 -20.57 -4.04
CA MET A 40 -9.64 -19.64 -4.86
C MET A 40 -8.84 -19.08 -6.01
N ASP A 41 -7.64 -18.60 -5.72
CA ASP A 41 -6.75 -18.02 -6.71
C ASP A 41 -5.30 -18.28 -6.31
N VAL A 42 -4.47 -18.51 -7.31
CA VAL A 42 -3.02 -18.68 -7.20
C VAL A 42 -2.26 -17.40 -7.57
N ARG A 43 -2.97 -16.33 -7.89
CA ARG A 43 -2.44 -15.03 -8.33
C ARG A 43 -3.04 -13.90 -7.51
N ASP A 44 -2.95 -14.01 -6.21
CA ASP A 44 -3.17 -12.86 -5.34
C ASP A 44 -1.93 -11.95 -5.40
N PHE A 45 -2.14 -10.64 -5.40
CA PHE A 45 -1.07 -9.66 -5.54
C PHE A 45 -0.98 -8.78 -4.30
N CYS A 46 0.24 -8.30 -4.00
CA CYS A 46 0.44 -7.35 -2.91
C CYS A 46 -0.16 -5.97 -3.23
N LYS A 47 -0.34 -5.17 -2.19
CA LYS A 47 -1.21 -3.97 -2.22
C LYS A 47 -0.84 -2.94 -3.28
N LEU A 48 0.44 -2.66 -3.49
CA LEU A 48 0.82 -1.66 -4.50
C LEU A 48 0.39 -2.09 -5.91
N HIS A 49 0.64 -3.35 -6.29
CA HIS A 49 0.25 -3.86 -7.60
C HIS A 49 -1.26 -3.75 -7.81
N ILE A 50 -2.06 -4.21 -6.84
CA ILE A 50 -3.52 -4.16 -6.91
C ILE A 50 -4.00 -2.73 -7.13
N ILE A 51 -3.54 -1.79 -6.30
CA ILE A 51 -4.00 -0.40 -6.37
C ILE A 51 -3.61 0.24 -7.70
N LEU A 52 -2.35 0.11 -8.13
CA LEU A 52 -1.90 0.69 -9.40
C LEU A 52 -2.58 0.06 -10.62
N HIS A 53 -2.88 -1.25 -10.57
CA HIS A 53 -3.65 -1.92 -11.61
C HIS A 53 -5.05 -1.32 -11.75
N TYR A 54 -5.78 -1.14 -10.64
CA TYR A 54 -7.07 -0.46 -10.68
C TYR A 54 -6.96 0.96 -11.20
N VAL A 55 -6.00 1.73 -10.70
CA VAL A 55 -5.77 3.12 -11.13
C VAL A 55 -5.55 3.20 -12.63
N ILE A 56 -4.62 2.41 -13.19
CA ILE A 56 -4.32 2.46 -14.62
C ILE A 56 -5.48 1.99 -15.50
N THR A 57 -6.24 1.01 -15.01
CA THR A 57 -7.44 0.52 -15.69
C THR A 57 -8.53 1.58 -15.76
N TYR A 58 -8.86 2.22 -14.62
CA TYR A 58 -9.86 3.29 -14.56
C TYR A 58 -9.45 4.54 -15.33
N LEU A 59 -8.17 4.86 -15.34
CA LEU A 59 -7.63 5.98 -16.11
C LEU A 59 -7.47 5.67 -17.61
N ASN A 60 -7.73 4.43 -18.02
CA ASN A 60 -7.57 3.97 -19.41
C ASN A 60 -6.20 4.37 -20.00
N LYS A 61 -5.13 4.23 -19.22
CA LYS A 61 -3.74 4.58 -19.57
C LYS A 61 -3.56 6.04 -20.02
N SER A 62 -4.42 6.94 -19.61
CA SER A 62 -4.43 8.34 -20.06
C SER A 62 -3.33 9.21 -19.45
N ILE A 63 -2.74 8.77 -18.34
CA ILE A 63 -1.58 9.38 -17.69
C ILE A 63 -0.58 8.29 -17.27
N PRO A 64 0.72 8.59 -17.15
CA PRO A 64 1.70 7.63 -16.68
C PRO A 64 1.49 7.24 -15.22
N VAL A 65 1.67 5.95 -14.93
CA VAL A 65 1.59 5.36 -13.60
C VAL A 65 2.91 4.65 -13.32
N TYR A 66 3.60 5.05 -12.25
CA TYR A 66 4.92 4.54 -11.88
C TYR A 66 4.83 3.74 -10.58
N ALA A 67 5.54 2.61 -10.54
CA ALA A 67 5.81 1.86 -9.32
C ALA A 67 7.25 2.10 -8.88
N ILE A 68 7.45 2.34 -7.58
CA ILE A 68 8.75 2.36 -6.92
C ILE A 68 8.74 1.23 -5.90
N GLY A 69 9.71 0.32 -5.97
CA GLY A 69 9.74 -0.82 -5.06
C GLY A 69 10.93 -1.73 -5.28
N ARG A 70 10.88 -2.91 -4.67
CA ARG A 70 11.88 -3.96 -4.85
C ARG A 70 11.22 -5.32 -4.98
N VAL A 71 11.78 -6.17 -5.84
CA VAL A 71 11.44 -7.59 -5.99
C VAL A 71 12.73 -8.41 -5.94
N GLY A 72 12.63 -9.70 -5.65
CA GLY A 72 13.76 -10.61 -5.70
C GLY A 72 14.14 -10.99 -7.13
N ASP A 73 15.37 -11.42 -7.34
CA ASP A 73 15.78 -12.09 -8.59
C ASP A 73 15.31 -13.55 -8.60
N ASP A 74 14.00 -13.72 -8.66
CA ASP A 74 13.36 -15.03 -8.68
C ASP A 74 12.21 -15.07 -9.72
N VAL A 75 11.60 -16.25 -9.87
CA VAL A 75 10.52 -16.45 -10.84
C VAL A 75 9.34 -15.54 -10.53
N SER A 76 8.96 -15.43 -9.25
CA SER A 76 7.84 -14.61 -8.81
C SER A 76 8.06 -13.12 -9.12
N GLY A 77 9.28 -12.60 -8.88
CA GLY A 77 9.65 -11.22 -9.19
C GLY A 77 9.52 -10.92 -10.68
N ARG A 78 10.05 -11.80 -11.53
CA ARG A 78 9.97 -11.64 -12.99
C ARG A 78 8.52 -11.71 -13.49
N GLU A 79 7.72 -12.63 -12.97
CA GLU A 79 6.30 -12.77 -13.34
C GLU A 79 5.47 -11.54 -12.93
N VAL A 80 5.65 -11.07 -11.69
CA VAL A 80 4.88 -9.93 -11.19
C VAL A 80 5.24 -8.64 -11.94
N LEU A 81 6.53 -8.41 -12.22
CA LEU A 81 6.97 -7.26 -13.01
C LEU A 81 6.41 -7.31 -14.43
N GLY A 82 6.51 -8.48 -15.10
CA GLY A 82 5.97 -8.66 -16.45
C GLY A 82 4.47 -8.38 -16.52
N LEU A 83 3.70 -8.79 -15.50
CA LEU A 83 2.28 -8.48 -15.42
C LEU A 83 2.00 -6.98 -15.20
N MET A 84 2.72 -6.32 -14.30
CA MET A 84 2.59 -4.88 -14.08
C MET A 84 2.85 -4.09 -15.35
N GLU A 85 3.92 -4.42 -16.08
CA GLU A 85 4.28 -3.78 -17.35
C GLU A 85 3.24 -4.07 -18.46
N GLN A 86 2.71 -5.27 -18.51
CA GLN A 86 1.64 -5.64 -19.46
C GLN A 86 0.39 -4.77 -19.27
N TYR A 87 0.05 -4.43 -18.04
CA TYR A 87 -1.04 -3.50 -17.74
C TYR A 87 -0.66 -2.04 -18.03
N GLY A 88 0.61 -1.74 -18.23
CA GLY A 88 1.11 -0.40 -18.57
C GLY A 88 1.62 0.39 -17.37
N ILE A 89 1.85 -0.27 -16.24
CA ILE A 89 2.53 0.33 -15.09
C ILE A 89 4.02 0.44 -15.43
N ASN A 90 4.60 1.61 -15.23
CA ASN A 90 6.03 1.82 -15.44
C ASN A 90 6.82 1.31 -14.22
N CYS A 91 7.56 0.22 -14.41
CA CYS A 91 8.36 -0.44 -13.38
C CYS A 91 9.85 -0.05 -13.41
N ARG A 92 10.22 1.03 -14.11
CA ARG A 92 11.63 1.47 -14.24
C ARG A 92 12.32 1.70 -12.88
N TYR A 93 11.54 2.04 -11.85
CA TYR A 93 12.03 2.30 -10.49
C TYR A 93 11.76 1.12 -9.55
N VAL A 94 11.47 -0.06 -10.09
CA VAL A 94 11.43 -1.30 -9.31
C VAL A 94 12.78 -1.99 -9.44
N ASN A 95 13.53 -2.02 -8.34
CA ASN A 95 14.85 -2.61 -8.30
C ASN A 95 14.76 -4.13 -8.04
N VAL A 96 15.65 -4.90 -8.67
CA VAL A 96 15.76 -6.35 -8.45
C VAL A 96 16.86 -6.61 -7.41
N ASP A 97 16.48 -7.21 -6.30
CA ASP A 97 17.39 -7.61 -5.22
C ASP A 97 17.86 -9.05 -5.43
N SER A 98 19.18 -9.26 -5.58
CA SER A 98 19.76 -10.59 -5.80
C SER A 98 19.92 -11.43 -4.53
N HIS A 99 19.71 -10.83 -3.36
CA HIS A 99 19.92 -11.48 -2.06
C HIS A 99 18.63 -11.87 -1.36
N GLU A 100 17.53 -11.17 -1.66
CA GLU A 100 16.25 -11.39 -1.03
C GLU A 100 15.22 -11.96 -2.01
N LYS A 101 14.17 -12.57 -1.47
CA LYS A 101 13.06 -13.09 -2.25
C LYS A 101 12.01 -12.03 -2.51
N THR A 102 11.27 -12.20 -3.60
CA THR A 102 10.04 -11.45 -3.84
C THR A 102 9.04 -11.70 -2.71
N MET A 103 8.33 -10.66 -2.32
CA MET A 103 7.27 -10.74 -1.31
C MET A 103 6.22 -11.76 -1.71
N TYR A 104 5.75 -12.51 -0.71
CA TYR A 104 4.71 -13.52 -0.90
C TYR A 104 3.69 -13.45 0.22
N SER A 105 2.40 -13.56 -0.13
CA SER A 105 1.32 -13.57 0.85
C SER A 105 0.45 -14.83 0.73
N VAL A 106 -0.13 -15.21 1.86
CA VAL A 106 -1.19 -16.21 1.95
C VAL A 106 -2.41 -15.49 2.52
N CYS A 107 -3.43 -15.35 1.70
CA CYS A 107 -4.70 -14.74 2.07
C CYS A 107 -5.77 -15.81 2.28
N PHE A 108 -6.70 -15.53 3.16
CA PHE A 108 -7.86 -16.40 3.36
C PHE A 108 -9.11 -15.57 3.68
N VAL A 109 -10.26 -16.10 3.28
CA VAL A 109 -11.57 -15.50 3.54
C VAL A 109 -12.52 -16.53 4.14
N TYR A 110 -13.37 -16.06 5.03
CA TYR A 110 -14.49 -16.79 5.61
C TYR A 110 -15.78 -16.53 4.81
N PRO A 111 -16.84 -17.36 4.97
CA PRO A 111 -18.10 -17.16 4.26
C PRO A 111 -18.79 -15.82 4.51
N ASP A 112 -18.57 -15.19 5.68
CA ASP A 112 -19.08 -13.87 6.03
C ASP A 112 -18.29 -12.70 5.41
N SER A 113 -17.28 -13.01 4.59
CA SER A 113 -16.37 -12.06 3.93
C SER A 113 -15.33 -11.45 4.86
N ASP A 114 -15.22 -11.91 6.10
CA ASP A 114 -14.08 -11.64 6.96
C ASP A 114 -12.88 -12.47 6.52
N GLY A 115 -11.68 -12.12 6.94
CA GLY A 115 -10.49 -12.83 6.52
C GLY A 115 -9.20 -12.29 7.12
N GLY A 116 -8.10 -12.77 6.59
CA GLY A 116 -6.78 -12.32 7.00
C GLY A 116 -5.72 -12.69 5.98
N ASN A 117 -4.52 -12.21 6.23
CA ASN A 117 -3.35 -12.57 5.43
C ASN A 117 -2.09 -12.72 6.28
N ILE A 118 -1.17 -13.49 5.77
CA ILE A 118 0.20 -13.58 6.27
C ILE A 118 1.10 -13.19 5.11
N THR A 119 1.92 -12.16 5.30
CA THR A 119 2.85 -11.66 4.29
C THR A 119 4.28 -11.82 4.79
N THR A 120 5.20 -12.20 3.91
CA THR A 120 6.62 -12.37 4.26
C THR A 120 7.23 -11.03 4.69
N SER A 121 7.83 -10.99 5.88
CA SER A 121 8.54 -9.82 6.40
C SER A 121 9.99 -9.71 5.88
N ASN A 122 10.60 -10.85 5.56
CA ASN A 122 11.96 -10.97 5.03
C ASN A 122 11.95 -11.06 3.50
N SER A 123 11.58 -10.00 2.85
CA SER A 123 11.49 -9.93 1.39
C SER A 123 12.22 -8.69 0.86
N ALA A 124 12.47 -8.66 -0.44
CA ALA A 124 13.10 -7.52 -1.12
C ALA A 124 12.37 -6.19 -0.84
N SER A 125 11.05 -6.20 -0.69
CA SER A 125 10.26 -5.01 -0.34
C SER A 125 10.64 -4.41 1.02
N GLY A 126 11.11 -5.24 1.98
CA GLY A 126 11.60 -4.78 3.28
C GLY A 126 12.95 -4.08 3.22
N ASN A 127 13.70 -4.23 2.13
CA ASN A 127 15.03 -3.64 1.91
C ASN A 127 14.99 -2.31 1.14
N MET A 128 13.83 -1.72 0.95
CA MET A 128 13.71 -0.40 0.32
C MET A 128 14.48 0.66 1.09
N ARG A 129 15.00 1.65 0.36
CA ARG A 129 15.79 2.75 0.89
C ARG A 129 15.31 4.08 0.32
N GLU A 130 15.71 5.18 0.95
CA GLU A 130 15.36 6.53 0.49
C GLU A 130 15.87 6.80 -0.93
N GLU A 131 17.01 6.23 -1.32
CA GLU A 131 17.59 6.37 -2.66
C GLU A 131 16.66 5.80 -3.75
N ASP A 132 15.89 4.74 -3.45
CA ASP A 132 14.91 4.18 -4.40
C ASP A 132 13.81 5.20 -4.72
N ILE A 133 13.39 5.99 -3.72
CA ILE A 133 12.41 7.07 -3.89
C ILE A 133 13.05 8.29 -4.54
N ALA A 134 14.23 8.70 -4.07
CA ALA A 134 14.93 9.89 -4.57
C ALA A 134 15.19 9.81 -6.07
N ALA A 135 15.61 8.63 -6.56
CA ALA A 135 15.88 8.38 -7.97
C ALA A 135 14.71 8.76 -8.89
N PHE A 136 13.46 8.52 -8.46
CA PHE A 136 12.29 8.93 -9.24
C PHE A 136 12.20 10.45 -9.37
N PHE A 137 12.26 11.19 -8.27
CA PHE A 137 12.09 12.66 -8.28
C PHE A 137 13.27 13.38 -8.93
N GLU A 138 14.47 12.79 -8.92
CA GLU A 138 15.66 13.35 -9.57
C GLU A 138 15.68 13.11 -11.08
N GLN A 139 15.22 11.93 -11.53
CA GLN A 139 15.32 11.53 -12.94
C GLN A 139 14.08 11.91 -13.74
N GLU A 140 12.89 11.84 -13.15
CA GLU A 140 11.65 12.20 -13.79
C GLU A 140 11.38 13.70 -13.62
N GLN A 141 11.66 14.48 -14.65
CA GLN A 141 11.31 15.90 -14.71
C GLN A 141 9.82 16.08 -15.06
N LEU A 142 8.96 15.47 -14.25
CA LEU A 142 7.51 15.51 -14.50
C LEU A 142 6.95 16.91 -14.25
N LYS A 143 6.25 17.43 -15.26
CA LYS A 143 5.55 18.70 -15.18
C LYS A 143 4.10 18.42 -14.82
N GLY A 144 3.55 19.26 -13.95
CA GLY A 144 2.14 19.17 -13.56
C GLY A 144 1.97 18.61 -12.15
N ARG A 145 0.73 18.28 -11.84
CA ARG A 145 0.34 17.83 -10.51
C ARG A 145 0.35 16.30 -10.43
N GLY A 146 1.20 15.75 -9.57
CA GLY A 146 1.26 14.32 -9.30
C GLY A 146 0.25 13.86 -8.24
N LEU A 147 -0.08 12.57 -8.30
CA LEU A 147 -0.68 11.82 -7.22
C LEU A 147 0.36 10.84 -6.71
N VAL A 148 0.66 10.93 -5.42
CA VAL A 148 1.59 10.04 -4.72
C VAL A 148 0.79 9.04 -3.90
N LEU A 149 1.15 7.76 -3.94
CA LEU A 149 0.53 6.69 -3.20
C LEU A 149 1.55 5.99 -2.30
N ALA A 150 1.34 6.04 -0.99
CA ALA A 150 2.09 5.29 0.01
C ALA A 150 1.24 4.11 0.52
N ALA A 151 1.46 2.93 -0.07
CA ALA A 151 0.77 1.69 0.32
C ALA A 151 1.62 0.90 1.35
N PRO A 152 1.01 0.05 2.19
CA PRO A 152 1.71 -0.79 3.17
C PRO A 152 2.68 -1.80 2.54
N GLU A 153 3.30 -2.60 3.41
CA GLU A 153 4.17 -3.75 3.08
C GLU A 153 5.59 -3.35 2.63
N VAL A 154 5.98 -2.11 2.87
CA VAL A 154 7.36 -1.61 2.83
C VAL A 154 7.64 -0.78 4.09
N PRO A 155 8.89 -0.53 4.48
CA PRO A 155 9.20 0.20 5.70
C PRO A 155 8.46 1.53 5.81
N LEU A 156 7.98 1.85 7.01
CA LEU A 156 7.17 3.06 7.24
C LEU A 156 7.97 4.34 6.97
N ASP A 157 9.22 4.40 7.38
CA ASP A 157 10.13 5.53 7.16
C ASP A 157 10.29 5.86 5.66
N ILE A 158 10.37 4.84 4.80
CA ILE A 158 10.45 4.99 3.35
C ILE A 158 9.15 5.56 2.78
N ARG A 159 8.00 5.10 3.28
CA ARG A 159 6.70 5.67 2.89
C ARG A 159 6.56 7.12 3.34
N LEU A 160 7.04 7.44 4.54
CA LEU A 160 7.08 8.82 5.03
C LEU A 160 8.01 9.69 4.18
N TYR A 161 9.16 9.17 3.76
CA TYR A 161 10.05 9.87 2.85
C TYR A 161 9.37 10.18 1.52
N LEU A 162 8.65 9.19 0.93
CA LEU A 162 7.87 9.42 -0.29
C LEU A 162 6.81 10.52 -0.10
N LEU A 163 6.04 10.48 1.01
CA LEU A 163 5.02 11.48 1.30
C LEU A 163 5.61 12.90 1.47
N LYS A 164 6.79 13.01 2.12
CA LYS A 164 7.52 14.28 2.23
C LYS A 164 7.94 14.78 0.84
N LYS A 165 8.52 13.91 0.01
CA LYS A 165 8.89 14.25 -1.37
C LYS A 165 7.67 14.65 -2.21
N GLY A 166 6.55 13.96 -2.04
CA GLY A 166 5.29 14.35 -2.67
C GLY A 166 4.85 15.76 -2.27
N ARG A 167 4.93 16.09 -0.98
CA ARG A 167 4.59 17.44 -0.47
C ARG A 167 5.52 18.52 -1.03
N GLU A 168 6.83 18.27 -1.07
CA GLU A 168 7.84 19.16 -1.65
C GLU A 168 7.56 19.46 -3.13
N ASN A 169 7.02 18.48 -3.86
CA ASN A 169 6.67 18.59 -5.28
C ASN A 169 5.20 18.96 -5.54
N SER A 170 4.48 19.43 -4.52
CA SER A 170 3.07 19.86 -4.63
C SER A 170 2.12 18.75 -5.15
N CYS A 171 2.44 17.50 -4.89
CA CYS A 171 1.60 16.36 -5.20
C CYS A 171 0.41 16.24 -4.23
N PHE A 172 -0.59 15.47 -4.64
CA PHE A 172 -1.67 15.01 -3.78
C PHE A 172 -1.26 13.65 -3.19
N ASN A 173 -1.13 13.58 -1.88
CA ASN A 173 -0.62 12.41 -1.18
C ASN A 173 -1.75 11.53 -0.65
N VAL A 174 -1.77 10.29 -1.10
CA VAL A 174 -2.68 9.23 -0.64
C VAL A 174 -1.87 8.22 0.16
N ALA A 175 -2.35 7.83 1.32
CA ALA A 175 -1.70 6.82 2.14
C ALA A 175 -2.68 5.80 2.72
N SER A 176 -2.16 4.62 3.00
CA SER A 176 -2.79 3.59 3.82
C SER A 176 -1.76 3.07 4.81
N PHE A 177 -2.17 2.83 6.05
CA PHE A 177 -1.32 2.31 7.12
C PHE A 177 -2.01 1.11 7.77
N THR A 178 -1.23 0.17 8.27
CA THR A 178 -1.74 -1.00 8.99
C THR A 178 -1.99 -0.66 10.47
N SER A 179 -2.80 -1.48 11.16
CA SER A 179 -3.15 -1.24 12.56
C SER A 179 -1.94 -1.17 13.48
N ASP A 180 -0.94 -2.01 13.26
CA ASP A 180 0.30 -2.05 14.06
C ASP A 180 1.21 -0.82 13.87
N GLU A 181 1.04 -0.07 12.77
CA GLU A 181 1.80 1.15 12.47
C GLU A 181 1.17 2.43 13.06
N MET A 182 -0.08 2.40 13.53
CA MET A 182 -0.81 3.61 13.92
C MET A 182 -0.11 4.43 15.01
N GLY A 183 0.48 3.78 16.01
CA GLY A 183 1.24 4.45 17.06
C GLY A 183 2.46 5.20 16.53
N GLU A 184 3.20 4.58 15.61
CA GLU A 184 4.36 5.20 14.98
C GLU A 184 3.95 6.29 14.00
N CYS A 185 2.86 6.14 13.27
CA CYS A 185 2.30 7.19 12.40
C CYS A 185 1.94 8.45 13.18
N ILE A 186 1.39 8.31 14.39
CA ILE A 186 1.09 9.44 15.27
C ILE A 186 2.39 10.11 15.74
N SER A 187 3.31 9.32 16.32
CA SER A 187 4.55 9.85 16.92
C SER A 187 5.49 10.47 15.89
N SER A 188 5.52 9.97 14.66
CA SER A 188 6.31 10.53 13.56
C SER A 188 5.65 11.72 12.85
N GLY A 189 4.39 12.03 13.17
CA GLY A 189 3.63 13.08 12.51
C GLY A 189 3.29 12.75 11.05
N ALA A 190 3.13 11.47 10.70
CA ALA A 190 2.85 11.00 9.34
C ALA A 190 1.67 11.70 8.69
N PHE A 191 0.59 11.90 9.46
CA PHE A 191 -0.68 12.42 8.95
C PHE A 191 -0.59 13.86 8.41
N GLN A 192 0.40 14.66 8.83
CA GLN A 192 0.60 16.02 8.27
C GLN A 192 0.96 16.03 6.78
N TYR A 193 1.47 14.91 6.25
CA TYR A 193 1.85 14.78 4.85
C TYR A 193 0.77 14.11 3.99
N VAL A 194 -0.35 13.67 4.58
CA VAL A 194 -1.41 12.91 3.89
C VAL A 194 -2.58 13.83 3.54
N ASP A 195 -2.99 13.82 2.27
CA ASP A 195 -4.19 14.53 1.80
C ASP A 195 -5.42 13.61 1.81
N LEU A 196 -5.25 12.31 1.52
CA LEU A 196 -6.29 11.28 1.60
C LEU A 196 -5.74 10.06 2.34
N LEU A 197 -6.40 9.68 3.43
CA LEU A 197 -6.10 8.47 4.19
C LEU A 197 -7.14 7.39 3.85
N ALA A 198 -6.68 6.24 3.37
CA ALA A 198 -7.51 5.06 3.10
C ALA A 198 -7.25 4.00 4.17
N ILE A 199 -8.16 3.86 5.11
CA ILE A 199 -8.11 2.87 6.20
C ILE A 199 -9.46 2.19 6.38
N ASN A 200 -9.43 0.96 6.86
CA ASN A 200 -10.63 0.22 7.20
C ASN A 200 -11.13 0.56 8.63
N LYS A 201 -12.26 -0.02 9.02
CA LYS A 201 -12.86 0.21 10.34
C LYS A 201 -11.92 -0.16 11.48
N HIS A 202 -11.25 -1.31 11.41
CA HIS A 202 -10.34 -1.78 12.44
C HIS A 202 -9.10 -0.89 12.59
N GLU A 203 -8.54 -0.44 11.47
CA GLU A 203 -7.43 0.51 11.45
C GLU A 203 -7.85 1.86 12.06
N MET A 204 -9.08 2.32 11.81
CA MET A 204 -9.63 3.52 12.44
C MET A 204 -9.81 3.35 13.97
N GLU A 205 -10.34 2.23 14.43
CA GLU A 205 -10.49 1.93 15.85
C GLU A 205 -9.13 1.90 16.55
N THR A 206 -8.12 1.31 15.91
CA THR A 206 -6.75 1.29 16.43
C THR A 206 -6.14 2.69 16.49
N LEU A 207 -6.37 3.51 15.46
CA LEU A 207 -5.91 4.90 15.42
C LEU A 207 -6.49 5.73 16.58
N VAL A 208 -7.78 5.62 16.83
CA VAL A 208 -8.49 6.31 17.94
C VAL A 208 -7.88 5.91 19.27
N THR A 209 -7.70 4.61 19.50
CA THR A 209 -7.12 4.07 20.72
C THR A 209 -5.67 4.55 20.92
N ALA A 210 -4.84 4.47 19.88
CA ALA A 210 -3.46 4.91 19.90
C ALA A 210 -3.33 6.45 20.10
N GLY A 211 -4.30 7.22 19.61
CA GLY A 211 -4.39 8.66 19.76
C GLY A 211 -4.85 9.12 21.15
N GLY A 212 -5.17 8.20 22.07
CA GLY A 212 -5.65 8.52 23.42
C GLY A 212 -7.05 9.15 23.44
N VAL A 213 -7.84 8.96 22.40
CA VAL A 213 -9.23 9.41 22.33
C VAL A 213 -10.10 8.33 22.99
N GLU A 214 -10.92 8.70 23.97
CA GLU A 214 -11.83 7.74 24.63
C GLU A 214 -12.82 7.17 23.59
N ALA A 215 -12.77 5.85 23.42
CA ALA A 215 -13.50 5.14 22.38
C ALA A 215 -14.95 4.85 22.85
N GLU A 216 -15.83 5.85 22.88
CA GLU A 216 -17.27 5.55 22.94
C GLU A 216 -17.93 5.43 21.56
N SER A 217 -17.25 5.83 20.47
CA SER A 217 -17.92 5.90 19.18
C SER A 217 -17.02 6.01 17.94
N GLY A 218 -16.40 5.09 17.44
CA GLY A 218 -16.10 4.85 16.02
C GLY A 218 -15.51 6.02 15.17
N ALA A 219 -15.91 6.06 13.91
CA ALA A 219 -15.36 6.90 12.85
C ALA A 219 -15.35 8.44 13.06
N PRO A 220 -16.36 9.06 13.72
CA PRO A 220 -16.37 10.51 13.88
C PRO A 220 -15.23 11.06 14.72
N GLU A 221 -14.86 10.39 15.81
CA GLU A 221 -13.78 10.80 16.71
C GLU A 221 -12.42 10.61 16.07
N GLY A 222 -12.23 9.49 15.38
CA GLY A 222 -11.01 9.25 14.60
C GLY A 222 -10.81 10.32 13.52
N TYR A 223 -11.86 10.74 12.86
CA TYR A 223 -11.79 11.84 11.91
C TYR A 223 -11.49 13.19 12.57
N GLY A 224 -12.09 13.45 13.74
CA GLY A 224 -11.77 14.63 14.55
C GLY A 224 -10.30 14.67 14.96
N PHE A 225 -9.75 13.53 15.42
CA PHE A 225 -8.35 13.39 15.75
C PHE A 225 -7.45 13.64 14.53
N LEU A 226 -7.71 13.02 13.40
CA LEU A 226 -6.95 13.22 12.16
C LEU A 226 -6.96 14.66 11.70
N ARG A 227 -8.10 15.35 11.77
CA ARG A 227 -8.20 16.77 11.45
C ARG A 227 -7.44 17.67 12.41
N SER A 228 -7.25 17.26 13.65
CA SER A 228 -6.36 17.98 14.58
C SER A 228 -4.89 17.88 14.16
N GLN A 229 -4.48 16.77 13.54
CA GLN A 229 -3.13 16.56 12.99
C GLN A 229 -2.94 17.23 11.63
N ASN A 230 -3.97 17.21 10.79
CA ASN A 230 -3.99 17.82 9.46
C ASN A 230 -5.41 18.26 9.09
N PRO A 231 -5.74 19.58 9.17
CA PRO A 231 -7.08 20.08 8.87
C PRO A 231 -7.58 19.78 7.45
N GLY A 232 -6.68 19.54 6.50
CA GLY A 232 -6.98 19.26 5.11
C GLY A 232 -7.17 17.77 4.77
N ILE A 233 -6.94 16.85 5.72
CA ILE A 233 -7.00 15.41 5.47
C ILE A 233 -8.43 14.98 5.09
N GLN A 234 -8.51 14.05 4.13
CA GLN A 234 -9.72 13.37 3.68
C GLN A 234 -9.65 11.89 4.06
N LEU A 235 -10.80 11.25 4.28
CA LEU A 235 -10.97 9.82 4.52
C LEU A 235 -11.74 9.19 3.36
#